data_79bbce9e4601b91925e25aa79e54a9ec
#
_entry.id   79bbce9e4601b91925e25aa79e54a9ec
#
_cell.length_a   1.000
_cell.length_b   1.000
_cell.length_c   1.000
_cell.angle_alpha   90.00
_cell.angle_beta   90.00
_cell.angle_gamma   90.00
#
_symmetry.space_group_name_H-M   'P 1'
#
loop_
_entity.id
_entity.type
_entity.pdbx_description
1 polymer ?
#
loop_
_entity_poly.entity_id
_entity_poly.type
_entity_poly.pdbx_seq_one_letter_code
_entity_poly.pdbx_strand_id
1 'polypeptide(L)'
;MISLGALKTPKIIEAFRNVPRHLFVPLHEIRYAYEDIALPTYKGQTISQPYTVAIMTEALAPKEGEKILEVGAGSGWQAAILGYCVGPTGKVITIEIDEDLARFARRNIKKVGLKNVEVIIGDGSLGYEEEAPYDGCMITAACPEIPKPIVEQVKVGGRIVAPVGSLFEQAMILAYKGKGNKLEKRYLGPFIFVPLRGKYGFRL
;
A
#
# COMPACT_ATOMS: atom_id res chain seq x y z
N MET A 1 -5.92 -9.81 -15.50
CA MET A 1 -6.35 -8.62 -14.71
C MET A 1 -7.05 -7.56 -15.56
N ILE A 2 -6.53 -7.21 -16.76
CA ILE A 2 -7.21 -6.27 -17.67
C ILE A 2 -8.55 -6.86 -18.14
N SER A 3 -8.57 -8.10 -18.61
CA SER A 3 -9.79 -8.80 -19.04
C SER A 3 -10.84 -8.98 -17.94
N LEU A 4 -10.42 -9.01 -16.68
CA LEU A 4 -11.27 -9.09 -15.51
C LEU A 4 -11.74 -7.70 -15.01
N GLY A 5 -11.32 -6.64 -15.66
CA GLY A 5 -11.61 -5.26 -15.23
C GLY A 5 -10.97 -4.82 -13.91
N ALA A 6 -10.00 -5.59 -13.42
CA ALA A 6 -9.24 -5.23 -12.21
C ALA A 6 -8.18 -4.16 -12.47
N LEU A 7 -7.64 -4.07 -13.69
CA LEU A 7 -6.75 -3.01 -14.17
C LEU A 7 -7.44 -2.29 -15.33
N LYS A 8 -7.60 -0.97 -15.21
CA LYS A 8 -8.34 -0.12 -16.16
C LYS A 8 -7.55 1.12 -16.57
N THR A 9 -6.89 1.76 -15.59
CA THR A 9 -6.19 3.03 -15.77
C THR A 9 -4.86 2.80 -16.52
N PRO A 10 -4.64 3.46 -17.70
CA PRO A 10 -3.43 3.23 -18.50
C PRO A 10 -2.14 3.37 -17.71
N LYS A 11 -2.02 4.38 -16.85
CA LYS A 11 -0.82 4.61 -16.03
C LYS A 11 -0.58 3.50 -15.00
N ILE A 12 -1.65 2.94 -14.42
CA ILE A 12 -1.54 1.82 -13.48
C ILE A 12 -1.15 0.54 -14.23
N ILE A 13 -1.73 0.29 -15.42
CA ILE A 13 -1.33 -0.84 -16.28
C ILE A 13 0.15 -0.74 -16.64
N GLU A 14 0.61 0.46 -16.98
CA GLU A 14 2.01 0.73 -17.27
C GLU A 14 2.91 0.46 -16.05
N ALA A 15 2.48 0.87 -14.85
CA ALA A 15 3.20 0.60 -13.61
C ALA A 15 3.38 -0.90 -13.36
N PHE A 16 2.33 -1.70 -13.54
CA PHE A 16 2.43 -3.17 -13.41
C PHE A 16 3.38 -3.82 -14.42
N ARG A 17 3.55 -3.23 -15.61
CA ARG A 17 4.50 -3.72 -16.64
C ARG A 17 5.94 -3.34 -16.31
N ASN A 18 6.17 -2.14 -15.76
CA ASN A 18 7.50 -1.58 -15.50
C ASN A 18 8.03 -1.86 -14.09
N VAL A 19 7.18 -2.35 -13.18
CA VAL A 19 7.55 -2.76 -11.82
C VAL A 19 7.36 -4.28 -11.68
N PRO A 20 8.29 -5.09 -12.24
CA PRO A 20 8.10 -6.53 -12.36
C PRO A 20 8.14 -7.23 -10.99
N ARG A 21 7.06 -7.95 -10.66
CA ARG A 21 6.85 -8.55 -9.34
C ARG A 21 7.96 -9.51 -8.90
N HIS A 22 8.60 -10.21 -9.85
CA HIS A 22 9.69 -11.16 -9.55
C HIS A 22 10.90 -10.52 -8.85
N LEU A 23 11.09 -9.19 -8.94
CA LEU A 23 12.15 -8.48 -8.22
C LEU A 23 11.83 -8.26 -6.73
N PHE A 24 10.59 -8.51 -6.33
CA PHE A 24 10.06 -8.23 -4.99
C PHE A 24 9.70 -9.51 -4.20
N VAL A 25 9.88 -10.67 -4.79
CA VAL A 25 9.66 -11.96 -4.13
C VAL A 25 10.99 -12.56 -3.66
N PRO A 26 11.00 -13.38 -2.59
CA PRO A 26 12.17 -14.18 -2.23
C PRO A 26 12.56 -15.14 -3.37
N LEU A 27 13.84 -15.46 -3.48
CA LEU A 27 14.36 -16.27 -4.58
C LEU A 27 13.66 -17.64 -4.72
N HIS A 28 13.30 -18.28 -3.60
CA HIS A 28 12.61 -19.58 -3.60
C HIS A 28 11.15 -19.50 -4.08
N GLU A 29 10.55 -18.30 -4.13
CA GLU A 29 9.20 -18.05 -4.62
C GLU A 29 9.17 -17.52 -6.07
N ILE A 30 10.31 -17.31 -6.71
CA ILE A 30 10.43 -16.61 -7.99
C ILE A 30 9.62 -17.28 -9.12
N ARG A 31 9.49 -18.61 -9.09
CA ARG A 31 8.71 -19.37 -10.08
C ARG A 31 7.22 -19.06 -10.05
N TYR A 32 6.70 -18.60 -8.89
CA TYR A 32 5.31 -18.25 -8.69
C TYR A 32 5.06 -16.73 -8.78
N ALA A 33 6.09 -15.94 -9.07
CA ALA A 33 6.03 -14.49 -9.01
C ALA A 33 4.89 -13.86 -9.83
N TYR A 34 4.43 -14.51 -10.88
CA TYR A 34 3.37 -14.02 -11.77
C TYR A 34 2.04 -14.77 -11.64
N GLU A 35 1.93 -15.68 -10.69
CA GLU A 35 0.65 -16.28 -10.32
C GLU A 35 -0.20 -15.26 -9.52
N ASP A 36 -1.52 -15.32 -9.71
CA ASP A 36 -2.45 -14.42 -9.02
C ASP A 36 -2.78 -14.91 -7.61
N ILE A 37 -1.75 -15.10 -6.79
CA ILE A 37 -1.79 -15.52 -5.40
C ILE A 37 -0.89 -14.64 -4.53
N ALA A 38 -1.20 -14.55 -3.22
CA ALA A 38 -0.26 -14.04 -2.25
C ALA A 38 0.90 -15.02 -2.06
N LEU A 39 2.13 -14.53 -1.91
CA LEU A 39 3.31 -15.38 -1.70
C LEU A 39 3.98 -15.04 -0.36
N PRO A 40 4.52 -16.04 0.34
CA PRO A 40 5.24 -15.79 1.58
C PRO A 40 6.51 -14.96 1.32
N THR A 41 6.81 -14.10 2.28
CA THR A 41 8.06 -13.35 2.34
C THR A 41 8.76 -13.62 3.67
N TYR A 42 9.56 -12.68 4.16
CA TYR A 42 10.25 -12.82 5.43
C TYR A 42 9.33 -12.53 6.63
N LYS A 43 9.66 -13.09 7.81
CA LYS A 43 8.99 -12.77 9.09
C LYS A 43 7.49 -13.08 9.12
N GLY A 44 7.05 -14.11 8.37
CA GLY A 44 5.63 -14.49 8.32
C GLY A 44 4.75 -13.50 7.56
N GLN A 45 5.35 -12.55 6.83
CA GLN A 45 4.62 -11.60 5.98
C GLN A 45 4.46 -12.15 4.57
N THR A 46 3.65 -11.48 3.75
CA THR A 46 3.39 -11.86 2.37
C THR A 46 3.55 -10.68 1.42
N ILE A 47 3.91 -10.98 0.15
CA ILE A 47 3.63 -10.08 -0.95
C ILE A 47 2.21 -10.34 -1.42
N SER A 48 1.38 -9.31 -1.48
CA SER A 48 -0.04 -9.42 -1.82
C SER A 48 -0.25 -10.00 -3.22
N GLN A 49 -1.41 -10.65 -3.39
CA GLN A 49 -1.91 -11.14 -4.67
C GLN A 49 -1.98 -9.98 -5.69
N PRO A 50 -1.53 -10.17 -6.94
CA PRO A 50 -1.60 -9.13 -7.97
C PRO A 50 -2.98 -8.50 -8.17
N TYR A 51 -4.04 -9.31 -8.13
CA TYR A 51 -5.41 -8.81 -8.20
C TYR A 51 -5.73 -7.82 -7.07
N THR A 52 -5.33 -8.14 -5.84
CA THR A 52 -5.53 -7.28 -4.66
C THR A 52 -4.80 -5.94 -4.83
N VAL A 53 -3.53 -5.99 -5.24
CA VAL A 53 -2.72 -4.79 -5.51
C VAL A 53 -3.35 -3.93 -6.61
N ALA A 54 -3.90 -4.55 -7.66
CA ALA A 54 -4.58 -3.85 -8.75
C ALA A 54 -5.83 -3.12 -8.25
N ILE A 55 -6.73 -3.81 -7.52
CA ILE A 55 -7.96 -3.23 -6.98
C ILE A 55 -7.66 -2.06 -6.04
N MET A 56 -6.68 -2.22 -5.14
CA MET A 56 -6.31 -1.17 -4.20
C MET A 56 -5.71 0.05 -4.92
N THR A 57 -4.84 -0.17 -5.91
CA THR A 57 -4.21 0.92 -6.66
C THR A 57 -5.23 1.67 -7.53
N GLU A 58 -6.14 0.95 -8.20
CA GLU A 58 -7.25 1.57 -8.96
C GLU A 58 -8.19 2.37 -8.05
N ALA A 59 -8.49 1.85 -6.86
CA ALA A 59 -9.32 2.55 -5.89
C ALA A 59 -8.66 3.83 -5.35
N LEU A 60 -7.36 3.77 -5.04
CA LEU A 60 -6.60 4.95 -4.62
C LEU A 60 -6.47 5.95 -5.77
N ALA A 61 -6.39 5.48 -7.02
CA ALA A 61 -6.25 6.28 -8.23
C ALA A 61 -5.13 7.35 -8.11
N PRO A 62 -3.86 6.95 -7.84
CA PRO A 62 -2.77 7.89 -7.67
C PRO A 62 -2.51 8.68 -8.95
N LYS A 63 -2.23 9.99 -8.79
CA LYS A 63 -1.97 10.90 -9.91
C LYS A 63 -0.53 11.38 -9.90
N GLU A 64 -0.03 11.78 -11.05
CA GLU A 64 1.30 12.37 -11.18
C GLU A 64 1.44 13.60 -10.28
N GLY A 65 2.58 13.70 -9.60
CA GLY A 65 2.90 14.77 -8.66
C GLY A 65 2.29 14.62 -7.25
N GLU A 66 1.43 13.62 -7.01
CA GLU A 66 0.83 13.40 -5.69
C GLU A 66 1.86 12.87 -4.66
N LYS A 67 1.61 13.19 -3.39
CA LYS A 67 2.31 12.63 -2.23
C LYS A 67 1.43 11.58 -1.58
N ILE A 68 1.89 10.34 -1.55
CA ILE A 68 1.16 9.17 -1.05
C ILE A 68 1.87 8.60 0.18
N LEU A 69 1.09 8.30 1.21
CA LEU A 69 1.51 7.50 2.36
C LEU A 69 1.13 6.04 2.12
N GLU A 70 2.06 5.12 2.36
CA GLU A 70 1.76 3.69 2.47
C GLU A 70 2.13 3.18 3.87
N VAL A 71 1.26 2.36 4.44
CA VAL A 71 1.47 1.71 5.74
C VAL A 71 1.60 0.21 5.54
N GLY A 72 2.81 -0.31 5.81
CA GLY A 72 3.20 -1.68 5.54
C GLY A 72 3.96 -1.82 4.23
N ALA A 73 5.27 -1.52 4.22
CA ALA A 73 6.08 -1.65 3.00
C ALA A 73 6.23 -3.10 2.53
N GLY A 74 6.34 -4.04 3.47
CA GLY A 74 6.54 -5.46 3.18
C GLY A 74 7.69 -5.70 2.22
N SER A 75 7.41 -6.20 1.01
CA SER A 75 8.42 -6.39 -0.04
C SER A 75 8.82 -5.11 -0.79
N GLY A 76 8.03 -4.04 -0.67
CA GLY A 76 8.17 -2.78 -1.40
C GLY A 76 7.47 -2.76 -2.77
N TRP A 77 6.74 -3.82 -3.16
CA TRP A 77 6.13 -3.88 -4.49
C TRP A 77 4.99 -2.88 -4.68
N GLN A 78 4.09 -2.78 -3.72
CA GLN A 78 3.00 -1.80 -3.76
C GLN A 78 3.55 -0.36 -3.74
N ALA A 79 4.54 -0.07 -2.86
CA ALA A 79 5.22 1.23 -2.83
C ALA A 79 5.85 1.60 -4.19
N ALA A 80 6.49 0.62 -4.85
CA ALA A 80 7.10 0.82 -6.16
C ALA A 80 6.05 1.10 -7.25
N ILE A 81 4.92 0.40 -7.26
CA ILE A 81 3.80 0.67 -8.17
C ILE A 81 3.25 2.09 -7.94
N LEU A 82 3.04 2.49 -6.68
CA LEU A 82 2.61 3.85 -6.34
C LEU A 82 3.64 4.88 -6.80
N GLY A 83 4.94 4.64 -6.54
CA GLY A 83 6.03 5.51 -6.97
C GLY A 83 6.09 5.71 -8.48
N TYR A 84 5.84 4.64 -9.26
CA TYR A 84 5.73 4.75 -10.72
C TYR A 84 4.53 5.59 -11.14
N CYS A 85 3.38 5.39 -10.49
CA CYS A 85 2.14 6.12 -10.81
C CYS A 85 2.24 7.62 -10.54
N VAL A 86 2.82 8.02 -9.40
CA VAL A 86 2.96 9.44 -9.04
C VAL A 86 4.09 10.14 -9.80
N GLY A 87 4.95 9.38 -10.50
CA GLY A 87 6.01 9.93 -11.35
C GLY A 87 7.11 10.66 -10.57
N PRO A 88 8.11 11.21 -11.28
CA PRO A 88 9.31 11.78 -10.66
C PRO A 88 9.06 13.05 -9.84
N THR A 89 7.94 13.73 -10.05
CA THR A 89 7.52 14.94 -9.32
C THR A 89 6.67 14.62 -8.09
N GLY A 90 6.15 13.39 -7.99
CA GLY A 90 5.43 12.89 -6.83
C GLY A 90 6.36 12.20 -5.83
N LYS A 91 5.82 11.85 -4.67
CA LYS A 91 6.56 11.18 -3.60
C LYS A 91 5.71 10.09 -2.94
N VAL A 92 6.33 8.97 -2.60
CA VAL A 92 5.73 7.93 -1.77
C VAL A 92 6.56 7.78 -0.51
N ILE A 93 5.91 7.93 0.64
CA ILE A 93 6.45 7.53 1.94
C ILE A 93 5.82 6.19 2.30
N THR A 94 6.63 5.17 2.50
CA THR A 94 6.16 3.86 2.97
C THR A 94 6.78 3.51 4.31
N ILE A 95 5.96 3.06 5.26
CA ILE A 95 6.39 2.79 6.62
C ILE A 95 6.36 1.28 6.86
N GLU A 96 7.44 0.77 7.45
CA GLU A 96 7.54 -0.63 7.85
C GLU A 96 8.02 -0.73 9.30
N ILE A 97 7.31 -1.53 10.09
CA ILE A 97 7.63 -1.71 11.51
C ILE A 97 8.78 -2.68 11.72
N ASP A 98 8.99 -3.61 10.79
CA ASP A 98 10.08 -4.57 10.83
C ASP A 98 11.29 -4.06 10.05
N GLU A 99 12.42 -3.93 10.71
CA GLU A 99 13.64 -3.35 10.12
C GLU A 99 14.22 -4.24 9.00
N ASP A 100 14.11 -5.57 9.10
CA ASP A 100 14.62 -6.48 8.07
C ASP A 100 13.77 -6.38 6.80
N LEU A 101 12.43 -6.27 6.96
CA LEU A 101 11.51 -6.03 5.85
C LEU A 101 11.74 -4.65 5.22
N ALA A 102 11.94 -3.62 6.02
CA ALA A 102 12.26 -2.28 5.51
C ALA A 102 13.56 -2.30 4.68
N ARG A 103 14.58 -3.00 5.15
CA ARG A 103 15.83 -3.21 4.37
C ARG A 103 15.58 -4.01 3.09
N PHE A 104 14.71 -5.01 3.12
CA PHE A 104 14.32 -5.79 1.94
C PHE A 104 13.58 -4.91 0.92
N ALA A 105 12.58 -4.14 1.36
CA ALA A 105 11.84 -3.20 0.53
C ALA A 105 12.78 -2.18 -0.16
N ARG A 106 13.69 -1.54 0.61
CA ARG A 106 14.67 -0.59 0.08
C ARG A 106 15.53 -1.20 -1.04
N ARG A 107 16.04 -2.43 -0.83
CA ARG A 107 16.83 -3.13 -1.87
C ARG A 107 16.03 -3.39 -3.13
N ASN A 108 14.76 -3.81 -2.99
CA ASN A 108 13.91 -4.12 -4.12
C ASN A 108 13.50 -2.87 -4.92
N ILE A 109 13.10 -1.81 -4.22
CA ILE A 109 12.76 -0.52 -4.84
C ILE A 109 13.95 0.05 -5.62
N LYS A 110 15.16 -0.09 -5.07
CA LYS A 110 16.39 0.33 -5.76
C LYS A 110 16.62 -0.42 -7.08
N LYS A 111 16.26 -1.72 -7.16
CA LYS A 111 16.42 -2.53 -8.39
C LYS A 111 15.60 -1.99 -9.56
N VAL A 112 14.46 -1.37 -9.30
CA VAL A 112 13.60 -0.76 -10.33
C VAL A 112 13.90 0.72 -10.59
N GLY A 113 14.94 1.27 -9.95
CA GLY A 113 15.46 2.61 -10.23
C GLY A 113 14.59 3.78 -9.74
N LEU A 114 13.57 3.53 -8.90
CA LEU A 114 12.71 4.56 -8.35
C LEU A 114 13.44 5.36 -7.26
N LYS A 115 13.45 6.70 -7.38
CA LYS A 115 14.10 7.63 -6.45
C LYS A 115 13.11 8.42 -5.59
N ASN A 116 11.83 8.32 -5.90
CA ASN A 116 10.72 9.04 -5.28
C ASN A 116 9.95 8.21 -4.25
N VAL A 117 10.49 7.05 -3.86
CA VAL A 117 9.93 6.17 -2.82
C VAL A 117 10.89 6.11 -1.66
N GLU A 118 10.44 6.55 -0.50
CA GLU A 118 11.20 6.55 0.74
C GLU A 118 10.61 5.54 1.73
N VAL A 119 11.46 4.66 2.28
CA VAL A 119 11.06 3.64 3.25
C VAL A 119 11.48 4.09 4.65
N ILE A 120 10.50 4.29 5.52
CA ILE A 120 10.69 4.68 6.92
C ILE A 120 10.54 3.44 7.82
N ILE A 121 11.41 3.28 8.80
CA ILE A 121 11.27 2.26 9.84
C ILE A 121 10.48 2.87 10.99
N GLY A 122 9.34 2.28 11.35
CA GLY A 122 8.53 2.79 12.45
C GLY A 122 7.11 2.22 12.50
N ASP A 123 6.33 2.75 13.43
CA ASP A 123 4.92 2.42 13.61
C ASP A 123 4.07 3.15 12.58
N GLY A 124 3.70 2.46 11.50
CA GLY A 124 2.88 3.02 10.42
C GLY A 124 1.47 3.39 10.84
N SER A 125 0.95 2.86 11.96
CA SER A 125 -0.37 3.24 12.46
C SER A 125 -0.42 4.69 12.98
N LEU A 126 0.74 5.31 13.19
CA LEU A 126 0.89 6.74 13.53
C LEU A 126 0.95 7.64 12.30
N GLY A 127 1.08 7.06 11.10
CA GLY A 127 1.41 7.82 9.91
C GLY A 127 2.86 8.35 9.95
N TYR A 128 3.13 9.42 9.21
CA TYR A 128 4.42 10.11 9.21
C TYR A 128 4.20 11.62 9.06
N GLU A 129 4.11 12.29 10.20
CA GLU A 129 3.70 13.69 10.30
C GLU A 129 4.69 14.65 9.63
N GLU A 130 5.98 14.32 9.63
CA GLU A 130 7.05 15.15 9.06
C GLU A 130 6.86 15.42 7.56
N GLU A 131 6.18 14.53 6.85
CA GLU A 131 5.90 14.65 5.42
C GLU A 131 4.44 14.97 5.09
N ALA A 132 3.57 15.09 6.11
CA ALA A 132 2.18 15.47 5.89
C ALA A 132 2.05 16.91 5.33
N PRO A 133 0.95 17.25 4.62
CA PRO A 133 -0.19 16.38 4.33
C PRO A 133 -0.02 15.54 3.06
N TYR A 134 -0.79 14.43 2.98
CA TYR A 134 -0.80 13.48 1.87
C TYR A 134 -2.04 13.62 0.99
N ASP A 135 -1.90 13.39 -0.32
CA ASP A 135 -3.03 13.35 -1.27
C ASP A 135 -3.82 12.04 -1.15
N GLY A 136 -3.16 10.98 -0.73
CA GLY A 136 -3.78 9.70 -0.45
C GLY A 136 -2.97 8.85 0.51
N CYS A 137 -3.64 7.85 1.09
CA CYS A 137 -2.99 6.84 1.92
C CYS A 137 -3.46 5.44 1.52
N MET A 138 -2.54 4.49 1.52
CA MET A 138 -2.82 3.07 1.36
C MET A 138 -2.33 2.29 2.58
N ILE A 139 -3.24 1.54 3.22
CA ILE A 139 -2.88 0.64 4.33
C ILE A 139 -2.90 -0.78 3.77
N THR A 140 -1.76 -1.46 3.82
CA THR A 140 -1.57 -2.82 3.28
C THR A 140 -1.59 -3.90 4.36
N ALA A 141 -2.14 -3.59 5.51
CA ALA A 141 -2.37 -4.49 6.65
C ALA A 141 -3.77 -4.30 7.21
N ALA A 142 -4.38 -5.37 7.71
CA ALA A 142 -5.70 -5.32 8.32
C ALA A 142 -5.71 -4.38 9.53
N CYS A 143 -6.64 -3.45 9.61
CA CYS A 143 -6.79 -2.57 10.75
C CYS A 143 -8.20 -2.68 11.36
N PRO A 144 -8.36 -2.56 12.70
CA PRO A 144 -9.67 -2.59 13.33
C PRO A 144 -10.54 -1.40 12.89
N GLU A 145 -9.89 -0.27 12.65
CA GLU A 145 -10.44 0.95 12.06
C GLU A 145 -9.34 1.73 11.36
N ILE A 146 -9.69 2.68 10.49
CA ILE A 146 -8.69 3.57 9.88
C ILE A 146 -8.08 4.43 10.99
N PRO A 147 -6.75 4.36 11.23
CA PRO A 147 -6.12 5.08 12.34
C PRO A 147 -6.34 6.58 12.27
N LYS A 148 -6.76 7.17 13.38
CA LYS A 148 -7.03 8.62 13.46
C LYS A 148 -5.85 9.49 13.01
N PRO A 149 -4.57 9.21 13.40
CA PRO A 149 -3.43 9.99 12.92
C PRO A 149 -3.30 10.00 11.39
N ILE A 150 -3.61 8.88 10.72
CA ILE A 150 -3.59 8.79 9.26
C ILE A 150 -4.68 9.68 8.66
N VAL A 151 -5.90 9.65 9.22
CA VAL A 151 -6.98 10.53 8.75
C VAL A 151 -6.58 12.00 8.88
N GLU A 152 -5.94 12.40 9.97
CA GLU A 152 -5.49 13.76 10.22
C GLU A 152 -4.44 14.22 9.20
N GLN A 153 -3.52 13.33 8.80
CA GLN A 153 -2.42 13.60 7.87
C GLN A 153 -2.81 13.59 6.39
N VAL A 154 -3.98 13.06 6.03
CA VAL A 154 -4.48 13.12 4.65
C VAL A 154 -5.20 14.46 4.42
N LYS A 155 -5.05 15.05 3.23
CA LYS A 155 -5.72 16.31 2.83
C LYS A 155 -7.24 16.14 2.83
N VAL A 156 -7.99 17.24 3.02
CA VAL A 156 -9.42 17.28 2.69
C VAL A 156 -9.59 17.01 1.17
N GLY A 157 -10.48 16.10 0.81
CA GLY A 157 -10.62 15.57 -0.55
C GLY A 157 -9.64 14.43 -0.88
N GLY A 158 -8.69 14.13 0.00
CA GLY A 158 -7.78 13.00 -0.18
C GLY A 158 -8.44 11.64 0.05
N ARG A 159 -7.76 10.58 -0.32
CA ARG A 159 -8.29 9.21 -0.38
C ARG A 159 -7.52 8.29 0.56
N ILE A 160 -8.23 7.36 1.20
CA ILE A 160 -7.62 6.30 2.02
C ILE A 160 -8.17 4.97 1.55
N VAL A 161 -7.29 4.03 1.23
CA VAL A 161 -7.66 2.64 0.92
C VAL A 161 -7.11 1.75 2.02
N ALA A 162 -7.98 0.99 2.67
CA ALA A 162 -7.61 0.17 3.81
C ALA A 162 -8.49 -1.07 3.96
N PRO A 163 -7.93 -2.24 4.35
CA PRO A 163 -8.71 -3.39 4.80
C PRO A 163 -9.09 -3.19 6.27
N VAL A 164 -10.39 -2.96 6.53
CA VAL A 164 -10.93 -2.64 7.87
C VAL A 164 -11.82 -3.78 8.35
N GLY A 165 -11.60 -4.26 9.56
CA GLY A 165 -12.43 -5.32 10.15
C GLY A 165 -11.75 -6.08 11.27
N SER A 166 -12.06 -7.39 11.38
CA SER A 166 -11.49 -8.29 12.39
C SER A 166 -10.15 -8.88 11.93
N LEU A 167 -9.53 -9.70 12.78
CA LEU A 167 -8.33 -10.49 12.41
C LEU A 167 -8.62 -11.55 11.33
N PHE A 168 -9.89 -11.94 11.14
CA PHE A 168 -10.26 -13.05 10.27
C PHE A 168 -10.84 -12.61 8.94
N GLU A 169 -11.48 -11.44 8.90
CA GLU A 169 -12.14 -10.91 7.72
C GLU A 169 -12.15 -9.39 7.76
N GLN A 170 -11.82 -8.77 6.62
CA GLN A 170 -11.85 -7.32 6.46
C GLN A 170 -12.67 -6.93 5.23
N ALA A 171 -13.33 -5.78 5.36
CA ALA A 171 -13.88 -5.03 4.25
C ALA A 171 -12.78 -4.14 3.65
N MET A 172 -12.47 -4.26 2.37
CA MET A 172 -11.66 -3.24 1.70
C MET A 172 -12.49 -1.97 1.57
N ILE A 173 -12.00 -0.89 2.17
CA ILE A 173 -12.68 0.41 2.20
C ILE A 173 -11.88 1.43 1.40
N LEU A 174 -12.56 2.13 0.49
CA LEU A 174 -12.12 3.41 -0.04
C LEU A 174 -12.84 4.51 0.74
N ALA A 175 -12.08 5.36 1.43
CA ALA A 175 -12.61 6.48 2.17
C ALA A 175 -12.13 7.81 1.57
N TYR A 176 -13.03 8.77 1.42
CA TYR A 176 -12.73 10.16 1.07
C TYR A 176 -12.78 11.03 2.32
N LYS A 177 -11.72 11.80 2.55
CA LYS A 177 -11.68 12.72 3.69
C LYS A 177 -12.44 14.00 3.41
N GLY A 178 -13.48 14.26 4.18
CA GLY A 178 -14.22 15.52 4.21
C GLY A 178 -13.67 16.50 5.26
N LYS A 179 -14.33 17.66 5.37
CA LYS A 179 -14.06 18.65 6.43
C LYS A 179 -14.30 18.03 7.82
N GLY A 180 -13.50 18.46 8.81
CA GLY A 180 -13.62 17.97 10.19
C GLY A 180 -13.31 16.47 10.33
N ASN A 181 -12.44 15.92 9.49
CA ASN A 181 -12.00 14.50 9.49
C ASN A 181 -13.15 13.50 9.28
N LYS A 182 -14.29 13.91 8.73
CA LYS A 182 -15.36 13.00 8.34
C LYS A 182 -14.90 12.14 7.16
N LEU A 183 -15.21 10.84 7.20
CA LEU A 183 -14.89 9.91 6.14
C LEU A 183 -16.17 9.44 5.44
N GLU A 184 -16.25 9.70 4.14
CA GLU A 184 -17.21 9.04 3.26
C GLU A 184 -16.62 7.72 2.77
N LYS A 185 -17.24 6.61 3.15
CA LYS A 185 -16.69 5.26 2.93
C LYS A 185 -17.45 4.53 1.82
N ARG A 186 -16.70 3.85 0.94
CA ARG A 186 -17.21 2.92 -0.07
C ARG A 186 -16.62 1.54 0.16
N TYR A 187 -17.47 0.53 0.18
CA TYR A 187 -17.09 -0.88 0.26
C TYR A 187 -16.66 -1.42 -1.11
N LEU A 188 -15.52 -2.10 -1.16
CA LEU A 188 -14.94 -2.66 -2.39
C LEU A 188 -14.94 -4.20 -2.43
N GLY A 189 -15.28 -4.87 -1.35
CA GLY A 189 -15.31 -6.33 -1.24
C GLY A 189 -14.64 -6.87 0.01
N PRO A 190 -14.76 -8.18 0.26
CA PRO A 190 -14.08 -8.86 1.37
C PRO A 190 -12.63 -9.17 0.99
N PHE A 191 -11.72 -9.06 1.97
CA PHE A 191 -10.30 -9.39 1.82
C PHE A 191 -9.74 -9.94 3.13
N ILE A 192 -8.59 -10.59 3.04
CA ILE A 192 -7.82 -11.07 4.20
C ILE A 192 -6.40 -10.54 4.10
N PHE A 193 -5.98 -9.81 5.13
CA PHE A 193 -4.64 -9.25 5.26
C PHE A 193 -3.99 -9.66 6.57
N VAL A 194 -2.66 -9.62 6.60
CA VAL A 194 -1.88 -9.67 7.84
C VAL A 194 -2.27 -8.51 8.75
N PRO A 195 -2.28 -8.69 10.09
CA PRO A 195 -2.72 -7.64 11.00
C PRO A 195 -1.77 -6.44 11.03
N LEU A 196 -2.34 -5.25 11.05
CA LEU A 196 -1.62 -4.02 11.35
C LEU A 196 -1.10 -4.08 12.78
N ARG A 197 0.20 -3.95 12.94
CA ARG A 197 0.89 -3.83 14.23
C ARG A 197 1.10 -2.36 14.57
N GLY A 198 1.23 -2.03 15.85
CA GLY A 198 1.47 -0.68 16.32
C GLY A 198 0.35 -0.15 17.21
N LYS A 199 0.46 1.10 17.60
CA LYS A 199 -0.41 1.74 18.62
C LYS A 199 -1.90 1.72 18.25
N TYR A 200 -2.23 1.88 16.98
CA TYR A 200 -3.60 1.89 16.45
C TYR A 200 -3.93 0.62 15.63
N GLY A 201 -3.07 -0.38 15.70
CA GLY A 201 -3.29 -1.71 15.12
C GLY A 201 -3.97 -2.67 16.09
N PHE A 202 -3.90 -3.97 15.76
CA PHE A 202 -4.38 -5.01 16.67
C PHE A 202 -3.42 -5.20 17.84
N ARG A 203 -4.01 -5.48 19.01
CA ARG A 203 -3.26 -5.97 20.18
C ARG A 203 -3.11 -7.48 20.01
N LEU A 204 -1.91 -7.91 19.61
CA LEU A 204 -1.53 -9.31 19.40
C LEU A 204 -0.76 -9.81 20.62
#